data_82f3998a102b46987337ba38e17fbed7
#
_entry.id   82f3998a102b46987337ba38e17fbed7
#
_cell.length_a   1.000
_cell.length_b   1.000
_cell.length_c   1.000
_cell.angle_alpha   90.00
_cell.angle_beta   90.00
_cell.angle_gamma   90.00
#
_symmetry.space_group_name_H-M   'P 1'
#
loop_
_entity.id
_entity.type
_entity.pdbx_description
1 polymer ?
#
loop_
_entity_poly.entity_id
_entity_poly.type
_entity_poly.pdbx_seq_one_letter_code
_entity_poly.pdbx_strand_id
1 'polypeptide(L)'
;MATTENGITTLNVSGTQLEDAVVKKHEHSNSSTLDKLSENDGKLLFDGAAISGGSGDGGATATWTTNTTVGNLASSTNLTGLTALEILQKMTVSYVKPKATVTYSVTDSIIETGTTISTVVKVSGLTKGTSDISKIQLYNGSTLVQTLTYSSSTTTYSFTAVSISATSTLKIRVVDTESQYTEYSKTYTFTYATYYGTTSDVPTDATGLTKVLRTKATFENKFTCDNKHVVYMYPASFGNLKSILDGNGFENLTDFTKTTITIGSVSYNVYYTTGKKTLNSFTYKFVY
;
A
#
# COMPACT_ATOMS: atom_id res chain seq x y z
N MET A 1 16.32 -23.10 40.47
CA MET A 1 17.54 -23.86 40.15
C MET A 1 17.11 -25.26 39.73
N ALA A 2 17.74 -25.83 38.73
CA ALA A 2 17.50 -27.23 38.37
C ALA A 2 18.44 -28.11 39.21
N THR A 3 17.91 -29.18 39.79
CA THR A 3 18.71 -30.19 40.46
C THR A 3 18.66 -31.51 39.67
N THR A 4 19.79 -32.14 39.51
CA THR A 4 19.89 -33.43 38.78
C THR A 4 20.31 -34.50 39.79
N GLU A 5 19.49 -35.51 39.99
CA GLU A 5 19.77 -36.69 40.82
C GLU A 5 19.44 -37.94 39.99
N ASN A 6 20.37 -38.89 39.95
CA ASN A 6 20.24 -40.17 39.21
C ASN A 6 19.91 -39.98 37.68
N GLY A 7 20.44 -38.93 37.07
CA GLY A 7 20.22 -38.65 35.61
C GLY A 7 18.88 -38.03 35.27
N ILE A 8 18.06 -37.73 36.28
CA ILE A 8 16.77 -37.01 36.12
C ILE A 8 16.97 -35.57 36.56
N THR A 9 16.78 -34.65 35.64
CA THR A 9 16.80 -33.21 35.94
C THR A 9 15.40 -32.75 36.36
N THR A 10 15.23 -32.44 37.60
CA THR A 10 13.98 -31.82 38.12
C THR A 10 14.13 -30.32 38.10
N LEU A 11 13.23 -29.65 37.44
CA LEU A 11 13.07 -28.19 37.49
C LEU A 11 12.28 -27.81 38.71
N ASN A 12 12.92 -27.14 39.67
CA ASN A 12 12.26 -26.61 40.85
C ASN A 12 11.62 -25.26 40.46
N VAL A 13 10.46 -25.33 39.86
CA VAL A 13 9.60 -24.16 39.52
C VAL A 13 8.36 -24.23 40.41
N SER A 14 7.99 -23.11 41.05
CA SER A 14 6.74 -23.02 41.76
C SER A 14 5.54 -23.08 40.82
N GLY A 15 4.38 -23.57 41.28
CA GLY A 15 3.16 -23.58 40.46
C GLY A 15 2.86 -22.23 39.79
N THR A 16 3.06 -21.13 40.53
CA THR A 16 2.94 -19.76 40.05
C THR A 16 3.94 -19.40 38.92
N GLN A 17 5.15 -19.92 38.97
CA GLN A 17 6.14 -19.70 37.89
C GLN A 17 5.79 -20.50 36.64
N LEU A 18 5.15 -21.66 36.79
CA LEU A 18 4.65 -22.44 35.67
C LEU A 18 3.43 -21.77 35.03
N GLU A 19 2.51 -21.27 35.86
CA GLU A 19 1.35 -20.49 35.40
C GLU A 19 1.81 -19.21 34.66
N ASP A 20 2.77 -18.48 35.22
CA ASP A 20 3.34 -17.28 34.60
C ASP A 20 4.06 -17.58 33.27
N ALA A 21 4.75 -18.71 33.16
CA ALA A 21 5.40 -19.15 31.92
C ALA A 21 4.38 -19.59 30.87
N VAL A 22 3.28 -20.22 31.26
CA VAL A 22 2.18 -20.58 30.37
C VAL A 22 1.45 -19.34 29.90
N VAL A 23 1.13 -18.40 30.79
CA VAL A 23 0.50 -17.12 30.44
C VAL A 23 1.41 -16.30 29.51
N LYS A 24 2.70 -16.15 29.81
CA LYS A 24 3.65 -15.41 28.97
C LYS A 24 3.93 -16.07 27.62
N LYS A 25 3.83 -17.40 27.53
CA LYS A 25 3.97 -18.10 26.25
C LYS A 25 2.77 -17.86 25.31
N HIS A 26 1.66 -17.38 25.85
CA HIS A 26 0.44 -17.06 25.11
C HIS A 26 0.22 -15.56 24.89
N GLU A 27 1.20 -14.71 25.16
CA GLU A 27 1.20 -13.30 24.74
C GLU A 27 1.39 -13.16 23.21
N HIS A 28 0.61 -13.90 22.45
CA HIS A 28 0.42 -13.68 21.02
C HIS A 28 -0.75 -12.73 20.83
N SER A 29 -0.75 -12.02 19.70
CA SER A 29 -1.81 -11.08 19.29
C SER A 29 -3.24 -11.66 19.24
N ASN A 30 -3.39 -12.95 19.52
CA ASN A 30 -4.65 -13.71 19.58
C ASN A 30 -4.97 -14.29 20.98
N SER A 31 -4.26 -13.85 22.03
CA SER A 31 -4.57 -14.29 23.42
C SER A 31 -6.03 -14.04 23.79
N SER A 32 -6.58 -12.87 23.44
CA SER A 32 -7.98 -12.52 23.66
C SER A 32 -8.98 -13.44 22.93
N THR A 33 -8.52 -14.20 21.97
CA THR A 33 -9.33 -15.18 21.22
C THR A 33 -9.21 -16.57 21.83
N LEU A 34 -8.04 -16.92 22.37
CA LEU A 34 -7.84 -18.16 23.13
C LEU A 34 -8.58 -18.09 24.49
N ASP A 35 -8.71 -16.89 25.08
CA ASP A 35 -9.51 -16.65 26.29
C ASP A 35 -11.01 -16.95 26.09
N LYS A 36 -11.47 -17.08 24.84
CA LYS A 36 -12.83 -17.51 24.50
C LYS A 36 -13.01 -19.02 24.47
N LEU A 37 -11.93 -19.79 24.60
CA LEU A 37 -12.00 -21.23 24.79
C LEU A 37 -12.30 -21.55 26.27
N SER A 38 -13.40 -22.19 26.49
CA SER A 38 -13.80 -22.65 27.83
C SER A 38 -14.25 -24.10 27.76
N GLU A 39 -14.27 -24.78 28.92
CA GLU A 39 -14.83 -26.11 29.06
C GLU A 39 -16.05 -26.05 29.98
N ASN A 40 -17.13 -26.70 29.56
CA ASN A 40 -18.29 -26.92 30.41
C ASN A 40 -18.83 -28.34 30.16
N ASP A 41 -18.97 -29.10 31.23
CA ASP A 41 -19.45 -30.50 31.19
C ASP A 41 -18.68 -31.41 30.22
N GLY A 42 -17.35 -31.31 30.22
CA GLY A 42 -16.48 -32.10 29.29
C GLY A 42 -16.61 -31.71 27.82
N LYS A 43 -17.24 -30.57 27.52
CA LYS A 43 -17.35 -30.01 26.17
C LYS A 43 -16.48 -28.77 26.04
N LEU A 44 -15.64 -28.73 25.03
CA LEU A 44 -14.90 -27.53 24.66
C LEU A 44 -15.87 -26.52 24.05
N LEU A 45 -15.86 -25.30 24.58
CA LEU A 45 -16.68 -24.18 24.11
C LEU A 45 -15.79 -23.12 23.47
N PHE A 46 -16.26 -22.48 22.43
CA PHE A 46 -15.68 -21.28 21.86
C PHE A 46 -16.73 -20.16 21.91
N ASP A 47 -16.43 -19.08 22.64
CA ASP A 47 -17.34 -17.96 22.84
C ASP A 47 -18.73 -18.40 23.43
N GLY A 48 -18.68 -19.35 24.37
CA GLY A 48 -19.87 -19.89 25.05
C GLY A 48 -20.66 -20.94 24.24
N ALA A 49 -20.25 -21.23 23.02
CA ALA A 49 -20.91 -22.23 22.18
C ALA A 49 -20.09 -23.52 22.09
N ALA A 50 -20.73 -24.69 22.28
CA ALA A 50 -20.06 -25.97 22.24
C ALA A 50 -19.42 -26.24 20.87
N ILE A 51 -18.11 -26.51 20.86
CA ILE A 51 -17.44 -27.09 19.71
C ILE A 51 -17.79 -28.58 19.70
N SER A 52 -18.81 -28.96 18.98
CA SER A 52 -19.12 -30.39 18.80
C SER A 52 -18.10 -31.01 17.87
N GLY A 53 -17.03 -31.59 18.45
CA GLY A 53 -16.22 -32.58 17.75
C GLY A 53 -17.12 -33.75 17.42
N GLY A 54 -17.40 -33.93 16.14
CA GLY A 54 -18.21 -35.05 15.71
C GLY A 54 -17.49 -36.36 15.97
N SER A 55 -17.76 -36.99 17.12
CA SER A 55 -17.74 -38.44 17.20
C SER A 55 -19.00 -38.88 16.47
N GLY A 56 -18.85 -39.60 15.35
CA GLY A 56 -19.96 -39.97 14.49
C GLY A 56 -21.15 -40.49 15.26
N ASP A 57 -22.16 -39.66 15.34
CA ASP A 57 -23.53 -40.07 15.15
C ASP A 57 -24.45 -38.85 14.94
N GLY A 58 -25.13 -38.80 13.84
CA GLY A 58 -26.42 -38.17 13.63
C GLY A 58 -26.55 -36.69 13.90
N GLY A 59 -26.13 -35.84 13.02
CA GLY A 59 -26.95 -34.77 12.52
C GLY A 59 -27.30 -33.60 13.41
N ALA A 60 -26.50 -32.55 13.40
CA ALA A 60 -27.06 -31.21 13.35
C ALA A 60 -26.25 -30.45 12.29
N THR A 61 -26.92 -30.09 11.20
CA THR A 61 -26.40 -29.23 10.13
C THR A 61 -26.30 -27.77 10.57
N ALA A 62 -25.73 -27.53 11.76
CA ALA A 62 -25.38 -26.17 12.16
C ALA A 62 -24.11 -25.76 11.42
N THR A 63 -24.23 -24.81 10.52
CA THR A 63 -23.10 -24.21 9.83
C THR A 63 -22.40 -23.27 10.84
N TRP A 64 -21.25 -23.67 11.30
CA TRP A 64 -20.41 -22.84 12.17
C TRP A 64 -19.46 -22.03 11.32
N THR A 65 -19.43 -20.73 11.50
CA THR A 65 -18.52 -19.82 10.81
C THR A 65 -17.76 -18.95 11.80
N THR A 66 -16.52 -18.61 11.48
CA THR A 66 -15.74 -17.66 12.27
C THR A 66 -16.22 -16.23 11.98
N ASN A 67 -16.41 -15.41 13.02
CA ASN A 67 -16.75 -13.98 12.85
C ASN A 67 -15.53 -13.12 12.52
N THR A 68 -14.33 -13.57 12.89
CA THR A 68 -13.06 -12.87 12.67
C THR A 68 -12.00 -13.88 12.23
N THR A 69 -10.91 -13.39 11.66
CA THR A 69 -9.75 -14.23 11.32
C THR A 69 -9.00 -14.62 12.59
N VAL A 70 -8.79 -15.91 12.83
CA VAL A 70 -8.11 -16.47 14.00
C VAL A 70 -7.07 -17.49 13.55
N GLY A 71 -5.79 -17.18 13.69
CA GLY A 71 -4.71 -18.01 13.16
C GLY A 71 -4.90 -18.23 11.66
N ASN A 72 -5.00 -19.49 11.23
CA ASN A 72 -5.29 -19.87 9.86
C ASN A 72 -6.78 -19.95 9.50
N LEU A 73 -7.67 -19.65 10.45
CA LEU A 73 -9.10 -19.57 10.19
C LEU A 73 -9.45 -18.16 9.74
N ALA A 74 -9.79 -17.99 8.49
CA ALA A 74 -10.29 -16.73 7.95
C ALA A 74 -11.64 -16.37 8.58
N SER A 75 -12.00 -15.08 8.60
CA SER A 75 -13.37 -14.65 8.89
C SER A 75 -14.34 -15.38 7.95
N SER A 76 -15.47 -15.82 8.47
CA SER A 76 -16.49 -16.58 7.74
C SER A 76 -16.06 -17.98 7.28
N THR A 77 -14.97 -18.54 7.82
CA THR A 77 -14.60 -19.94 7.55
C THR A 77 -15.67 -20.88 8.11
N ASN A 78 -16.18 -21.77 7.25
CA ASN A 78 -17.08 -22.83 7.68
C ASN A 78 -16.27 -23.90 8.45
N LEU A 79 -16.65 -24.12 9.71
CA LEU A 79 -16.02 -25.09 10.59
C LEU A 79 -16.74 -26.44 10.59
N THR A 80 -17.83 -26.57 9.85
CA THR A 80 -18.62 -27.81 9.78
C THR A 80 -17.77 -28.95 9.22
N GLY A 81 -17.73 -30.05 9.93
CA GLY A 81 -16.95 -31.24 9.55
C GLY A 81 -15.48 -31.22 9.96
N LEU A 82 -14.99 -30.14 10.57
CA LEU A 82 -13.66 -30.14 11.17
C LEU A 82 -13.71 -30.72 12.59
N THR A 83 -12.70 -31.50 12.95
CA THR A 83 -12.51 -31.95 14.34
C THR A 83 -12.01 -30.80 15.22
N ALA A 84 -12.23 -30.90 16.52
CA ALA A 84 -11.72 -29.92 17.49
C ALA A 84 -10.18 -29.74 17.39
N LEU A 85 -9.45 -30.83 17.10
CA LEU A 85 -8.00 -30.78 16.91
C LEU A 85 -7.60 -29.99 15.64
N GLU A 86 -8.29 -30.21 14.52
CA GLU A 86 -8.05 -29.46 13.28
C GLU A 86 -8.34 -27.97 13.46
N ILE A 87 -9.43 -27.63 14.15
CA ILE A 87 -9.76 -26.25 14.49
C ILE A 87 -8.64 -25.64 15.34
N LEU A 88 -8.21 -26.32 16.41
CA LEU A 88 -7.16 -25.85 17.30
C LEU A 88 -5.83 -25.68 16.57
N GLN A 89 -5.43 -26.64 15.73
CA GLN A 89 -4.24 -26.54 14.89
C GLN A 89 -4.29 -25.33 13.97
N LYS A 90 -5.43 -25.09 13.31
CA LYS A 90 -5.62 -23.91 12.46
C LYS A 90 -5.57 -22.60 13.24
N MET A 91 -6.05 -22.57 14.48
CA MET A 91 -6.02 -21.39 15.35
C MET A 91 -4.61 -21.07 15.87
N THR A 92 -3.77 -22.06 16.08
CA THR A 92 -2.41 -21.89 16.64
C THR A 92 -1.35 -21.53 15.60
N VAL A 93 -1.63 -21.71 14.32
CA VAL A 93 -0.71 -21.40 13.23
C VAL A 93 -1.12 -20.06 12.60
N SER A 94 -0.19 -19.13 12.47
CA SER A 94 -0.45 -17.86 11.79
C SER A 94 -0.75 -18.09 10.30
N TYR A 95 -1.83 -17.47 9.82
CA TYR A 95 -2.18 -17.56 8.41
C TYR A 95 -1.16 -16.82 7.55
N VAL A 96 -0.58 -17.51 6.59
CA VAL A 96 0.35 -16.95 5.60
C VAL A 96 -0.41 -16.70 4.30
N LYS A 97 -0.49 -15.45 3.88
CA LYS A 97 -1.12 -15.07 2.62
C LYS A 97 -0.23 -15.42 1.42
N PRO A 98 -0.81 -15.64 0.23
CA PRO A 98 -0.05 -15.87 -0.98
C PRO A 98 0.80 -14.64 -1.33
N LYS A 99 1.91 -14.84 -2.05
CA LYS A 99 2.82 -13.78 -2.52
C LYS A 99 3.03 -13.85 -4.01
N ALA A 100 3.40 -12.71 -4.61
CA ALA A 100 3.74 -12.62 -6.03
C ALA A 100 4.68 -11.45 -6.29
N THR A 101 5.21 -11.40 -7.49
CA THR A 101 5.87 -10.23 -8.07
C THR A 101 4.95 -9.62 -9.12
N VAL A 102 4.67 -8.32 -9.00
CA VAL A 102 3.79 -7.60 -9.93
C VAL A 102 4.60 -6.56 -10.69
N THR A 103 4.48 -6.55 -12.02
CA THR A 103 5.13 -5.58 -12.89
C THR A 103 4.10 -4.88 -13.77
N TYR A 104 4.37 -3.61 -14.10
CA TYR A 104 3.54 -2.77 -14.93
C TYR A 104 4.35 -2.29 -16.12
N SER A 105 3.80 -2.38 -17.34
CA SER A 105 4.51 -1.96 -18.56
C SER A 105 4.79 -0.46 -18.59
N VAL A 106 3.90 0.36 -18.02
CA VAL A 106 4.14 1.78 -17.80
C VAL A 106 4.72 1.96 -16.39
N THR A 107 5.98 2.36 -16.33
CA THR A 107 6.73 2.52 -15.07
C THR A 107 6.50 3.85 -14.40
N ASP A 108 6.28 4.92 -15.17
CA ASP A 108 6.03 6.25 -14.66
C ASP A 108 4.72 6.30 -13.88
N SER A 109 4.77 6.96 -12.73
CA SER A 109 3.59 7.13 -11.86
C SER A 109 2.96 8.51 -11.99
N ILE A 110 3.66 9.46 -12.63
CA ILE A 110 3.19 10.82 -12.88
C ILE A 110 3.03 10.98 -14.38
N ILE A 111 1.80 11.24 -14.80
CA ILE A 111 1.38 11.29 -16.21
C ILE A 111 0.83 12.68 -16.52
N GLU A 112 1.04 13.16 -17.73
CA GLU A 112 0.48 14.44 -18.16
C GLU A 112 -1.04 14.33 -18.38
N THR A 113 -1.79 15.24 -17.78
CA THR A 113 -3.24 15.35 -17.99
C THR A 113 -3.55 15.60 -19.48
N GLY A 114 -4.55 14.90 -19.98
CA GLY A 114 -4.93 14.95 -21.41
C GLY A 114 -4.29 13.83 -22.24
N THR A 115 -3.37 13.04 -21.65
CA THR A 115 -2.87 11.82 -22.30
C THR A 115 -3.68 10.60 -21.86
N THR A 116 -3.59 9.53 -22.63
CA THR A 116 -4.09 8.21 -22.28
C THR A 116 -2.93 7.24 -22.29
N ILE A 117 -2.72 6.54 -21.20
CA ILE A 117 -1.75 5.45 -21.12
C ILE A 117 -2.46 4.11 -21.24
N SER A 118 -1.78 3.12 -21.84
CA SER A 118 -2.22 1.73 -21.89
C SER A 118 -1.17 0.88 -21.17
N THR A 119 -1.54 0.30 -20.05
CA THR A 119 -0.62 -0.49 -19.24
C THR A 119 -1.01 -1.95 -19.18
N VAL A 120 -0.05 -2.84 -19.41
CA VAL A 120 -0.18 -4.28 -19.18
C VAL A 120 0.37 -4.59 -17.80
N VAL A 121 -0.38 -5.35 -17.03
CA VAL A 121 0.06 -5.84 -15.71
C VAL A 121 0.43 -7.31 -15.84
N LYS A 122 1.61 -7.65 -15.33
CA LYS A 122 2.09 -9.04 -15.28
C LYS A 122 2.32 -9.46 -13.83
N VAL A 123 1.96 -10.69 -13.53
CA VAL A 123 2.12 -11.31 -12.21
C VAL A 123 2.93 -12.60 -12.38
N SER A 124 4.02 -12.71 -11.64
CA SER A 124 4.95 -13.85 -11.66
C SER A 124 5.44 -14.17 -10.25
N GLY A 125 6.26 -15.21 -10.10
CA GLY A 125 6.84 -15.58 -8.81
C GLY A 125 5.77 -15.87 -7.76
N LEU A 126 4.65 -16.45 -8.18
CA LEU A 126 3.55 -16.80 -7.32
C LEU A 126 3.95 -17.90 -6.35
N THR A 127 3.80 -17.63 -5.06
CA THR A 127 4.00 -18.61 -3.99
C THR A 127 2.75 -18.68 -3.14
N LYS A 128 2.27 -19.91 -2.92
CA LYS A 128 1.16 -20.12 -2.00
C LYS A 128 1.58 -19.79 -0.57
N GLY A 129 0.60 -19.39 0.23
CA GLY A 129 0.75 -19.28 1.67
C GLY A 129 0.31 -20.57 2.35
N THR A 130 -0.57 -20.42 3.33
CA THR A 130 -1.20 -21.55 4.04
C THR A 130 -2.13 -22.34 3.13
N SER A 131 -2.87 -21.66 2.25
CA SER A 131 -3.82 -22.26 1.32
C SER A 131 -3.36 -22.09 -0.13
N ASP A 132 -3.86 -22.92 -1.03
CA ASP A 132 -3.52 -22.86 -2.45
C ASP A 132 -4.11 -21.59 -3.10
N ILE A 133 -3.41 -21.06 -4.10
CA ILE A 133 -3.90 -19.90 -4.85
C ILE A 133 -5.09 -20.36 -5.72
N SER A 134 -6.16 -19.57 -5.73
CA SER A 134 -7.35 -19.85 -6.53
C SER A 134 -7.42 -18.97 -7.78
N LYS A 135 -7.15 -17.68 -7.66
CA LYS A 135 -7.30 -16.70 -8.74
C LYS A 135 -6.46 -15.47 -8.54
N ILE A 136 -6.27 -14.72 -9.63
CA ILE A 136 -5.59 -13.43 -9.64
C ILE A 136 -6.57 -12.40 -10.23
N GLN A 137 -6.77 -11.29 -9.55
CA GLN A 137 -7.75 -10.28 -9.92
C GLN A 137 -7.08 -8.93 -10.13
N LEU A 138 -7.48 -8.23 -11.19
CA LEU A 138 -7.08 -6.86 -11.47
C LEU A 138 -8.27 -5.93 -11.22
N TYR A 139 -8.02 -4.89 -10.44
CA TYR A 139 -8.97 -3.80 -10.16
C TYR A 139 -8.44 -2.49 -10.69
N ASN A 140 -9.35 -1.61 -11.10
CA ASN A 140 -9.09 -0.19 -11.31
C ASN A 140 -9.92 0.59 -10.27
N GLY A 141 -9.25 1.17 -9.27
CA GLY A 141 -9.90 1.68 -8.06
C GLY A 141 -10.60 0.57 -7.29
N SER A 142 -11.93 0.64 -7.22
CA SER A 142 -12.79 -0.39 -6.62
C SER A 142 -13.41 -1.35 -7.65
N THR A 143 -13.29 -1.06 -8.95
CA THR A 143 -13.94 -1.82 -10.02
C THR A 143 -13.07 -3.01 -10.42
N LEU A 144 -13.63 -4.21 -10.38
CA LEU A 144 -13.00 -5.42 -10.91
C LEU A 144 -12.94 -5.33 -12.45
N VAL A 145 -11.72 -5.37 -12.99
CA VAL A 145 -11.48 -5.30 -14.45
C VAL A 145 -11.40 -6.69 -15.06
N GLN A 146 -10.63 -7.58 -14.42
CA GLN A 146 -10.40 -8.93 -14.95
C GLN A 146 -10.06 -9.90 -13.83
N THR A 147 -10.46 -11.15 -14.01
CA THR A 147 -10.06 -12.29 -13.18
C THR A 147 -9.36 -13.33 -14.05
N LEU A 148 -8.23 -13.83 -13.59
CA LEU A 148 -7.50 -14.96 -14.18
C LEU A 148 -7.54 -16.12 -13.20
N THR A 149 -7.88 -17.31 -13.68
CA THR A 149 -7.83 -18.54 -12.88
C THR A 149 -6.36 -18.97 -12.71
N TYR A 150 -6.00 -19.33 -11.49
CA TYR A 150 -4.66 -19.82 -11.22
C TYR A 150 -4.45 -21.24 -11.77
N SER A 151 -3.26 -21.51 -12.29
CA SER A 151 -2.77 -22.85 -12.66
C SER A 151 -1.32 -22.99 -12.24
N SER A 152 -0.98 -24.08 -11.58
CA SER A 152 0.39 -24.34 -11.12
C SER A 152 1.41 -24.49 -12.26
N SER A 153 0.95 -24.77 -13.47
CA SER A 153 1.80 -24.85 -14.68
C SER A 153 2.11 -23.50 -15.30
N THR A 154 1.41 -22.43 -14.91
CA THR A 154 1.60 -21.08 -15.45
C THR A 154 2.53 -20.27 -14.57
N THR A 155 3.68 -19.89 -15.08
CA THR A 155 4.69 -19.11 -14.33
C THR A 155 4.47 -17.60 -14.36
N THR A 156 3.77 -17.11 -15.38
CA THR A 156 3.49 -15.67 -15.57
C THR A 156 2.08 -15.46 -16.10
N TYR A 157 1.34 -14.60 -15.44
CA TYR A 157 0.00 -14.17 -15.83
C TYR A 157 0.07 -12.75 -16.40
N SER A 158 -0.54 -12.53 -17.54
CA SER A 158 -0.63 -11.22 -18.19
C SER A 158 -2.09 -10.80 -18.30
N PHE A 159 -2.42 -9.65 -17.75
CA PHE A 159 -3.73 -9.05 -17.92
C PHE A 159 -3.84 -8.33 -19.25
N THR A 160 -5.04 -8.23 -19.80
CA THR A 160 -5.34 -7.35 -20.93
C THR A 160 -4.95 -5.92 -20.56
N ALA A 161 -4.40 -5.18 -21.53
CA ALA A 161 -4.01 -3.80 -21.31
C ALA A 161 -5.17 -2.94 -20.80
N VAL A 162 -4.89 -2.14 -19.75
CA VAL A 162 -5.86 -1.22 -19.17
C VAL A 162 -5.54 0.20 -19.64
N SER A 163 -6.53 0.84 -20.26
CA SER A 163 -6.43 2.26 -20.64
C SER A 163 -6.79 3.16 -19.46
N ILE A 164 -5.94 4.12 -19.16
CA ILE A 164 -6.08 5.06 -18.06
C ILE A 164 -5.88 6.48 -18.60
N SER A 165 -6.85 7.36 -18.38
CA SER A 165 -6.84 8.78 -18.83
C SER A 165 -7.01 9.78 -17.70
N ALA A 166 -7.14 9.29 -16.46
CA ALA A 166 -7.27 10.10 -15.25
C ALA A 166 -6.59 9.42 -14.07
N THR A 167 -6.33 10.16 -13.00
CA THR A 167 -5.72 9.61 -11.78
C THR A 167 -6.48 8.37 -11.30
N SER A 168 -5.75 7.27 -11.18
CA SER A 168 -6.32 5.96 -10.88
C SER A 168 -5.29 5.06 -10.20
N THR A 169 -5.79 4.11 -9.40
CA THR A 169 -4.97 3.09 -8.75
C THR A 169 -5.34 1.72 -9.28
N LEU A 170 -4.40 1.06 -9.95
CA LEU A 170 -4.53 -0.35 -10.28
C LEU A 170 -4.12 -1.20 -9.08
N LYS A 171 -4.91 -2.23 -8.81
CA LYS A 171 -4.68 -3.17 -7.71
C LYS A 171 -4.71 -4.60 -8.23
N ILE A 172 -3.74 -5.39 -7.82
CA ILE A 172 -3.70 -6.83 -8.06
C ILE A 172 -3.96 -7.53 -6.74
N ARG A 173 -4.94 -8.43 -6.73
CA ARG A 173 -5.18 -9.36 -5.63
C ARG A 173 -4.82 -10.76 -6.05
N VAL A 174 -3.92 -11.37 -5.32
CA VAL A 174 -3.64 -12.81 -5.40
C VAL A 174 -4.47 -13.46 -4.31
N VAL A 175 -5.49 -14.22 -4.70
CA VAL A 175 -6.52 -14.76 -3.81
C VAL A 175 -6.31 -16.26 -3.69
N ASP A 176 -6.37 -16.77 -2.49
CA ASP A 176 -6.30 -18.21 -2.21
C ASP A 176 -7.70 -18.88 -2.12
N THR A 177 -7.70 -20.17 -1.84
CA THR A 177 -8.93 -20.97 -1.75
C THR A 177 -9.79 -20.62 -0.53
N GLU A 178 -9.20 -20.00 0.50
CA GLU A 178 -9.91 -19.51 1.69
C GLU A 178 -10.36 -18.04 1.54
N SER A 179 -10.30 -17.51 0.29
CA SER A 179 -10.67 -16.13 -0.02
C SER A 179 -9.79 -15.06 0.66
N GLN A 180 -8.64 -15.46 1.25
CA GLN A 180 -7.65 -14.50 1.73
C GLN A 180 -6.79 -14.03 0.56
N TYR A 181 -6.29 -12.80 0.64
CA TYR A 181 -5.50 -12.25 -0.47
C TYR A 181 -4.35 -11.36 0.00
N THR A 182 -3.37 -11.25 -0.86
CA THR A 182 -2.38 -10.17 -0.84
C THR A 182 -2.71 -9.18 -1.94
N GLU A 183 -2.67 -7.89 -1.62
CA GLU A 183 -2.93 -6.81 -2.57
C GLU A 183 -1.64 -6.06 -2.90
N TYR A 184 -1.42 -5.83 -4.18
CA TYR A 184 -0.34 -5.00 -4.74
C TYR A 184 -0.99 -3.85 -5.48
N SER A 185 -0.52 -2.62 -5.28
CA SER A 185 -1.12 -1.46 -5.92
C SER A 185 -0.09 -0.56 -6.59
N LYS A 186 -0.52 0.10 -7.67
CA LYS A 186 0.21 1.18 -8.32
C LYS A 186 -0.75 2.30 -8.68
N THR A 187 -0.45 3.51 -8.23
CA THR A 187 -1.22 4.70 -8.57
C THR A 187 -0.55 5.44 -9.72
N TYR A 188 -1.34 5.79 -10.71
CA TYR A 188 -1.01 6.73 -11.78
C TYR A 188 -1.66 8.06 -11.47
N THR A 189 -0.86 9.09 -11.27
CA THR A 189 -1.33 10.45 -10.95
C THR A 189 -1.23 11.31 -12.20
N PHE A 190 -2.36 11.81 -12.66
CA PHE A 190 -2.41 12.73 -13.79
C PHE A 190 -2.28 14.16 -13.29
N THR A 191 -1.35 14.91 -13.87
CA THR A 191 -1.08 16.29 -13.51
C THR A 191 -0.73 17.10 -14.75
N TYR A 192 -0.95 18.39 -14.67
CA TYR A 192 -0.44 19.31 -15.68
C TYR A 192 1.06 19.54 -15.47
N ALA A 193 1.76 19.87 -16.56
CA ALA A 193 3.18 20.18 -16.51
C ALA A 193 3.46 21.39 -15.63
N THR A 194 4.64 21.42 -15.06
CA THR A 194 5.24 22.59 -14.38
C THR A 194 6.44 23.00 -15.23
N TYR A 195 6.74 24.30 -15.27
CA TYR A 195 7.83 24.84 -16.07
C TYR A 195 8.76 25.68 -15.21
N TYR A 196 10.05 25.64 -15.50
CA TYR A 196 11.04 26.46 -14.82
C TYR A 196 12.19 26.82 -15.76
N GLY A 197 12.90 27.85 -15.46
CA GLY A 197 14.06 28.28 -16.24
C GLY A 197 14.32 29.77 -16.15
N THR A 198 14.87 30.35 -17.21
CA THR A 198 15.17 31.78 -17.30
C THR A 198 14.70 32.36 -18.62
N THR A 199 14.20 33.59 -18.60
CA THR A 199 13.70 34.31 -19.77
C THR A 199 14.31 35.71 -19.86
N SER A 200 14.48 36.23 -21.07
CA SER A 200 14.96 37.61 -21.29
C SER A 200 13.88 38.63 -20.94
N ASP A 201 12.62 38.27 -21.14
CA ASP A 201 11.47 39.13 -20.91
C ASP A 201 10.51 38.50 -19.89
N VAL A 202 9.55 39.26 -19.41
CA VAL A 202 8.47 38.74 -18.55
C VAL A 202 7.74 37.61 -19.31
N PRO A 203 7.62 36.42 -18.72
CA PRO A 203 7.05 35.29 -19.42
C PRO A 203 5.55 35.46 -19.69
N THR A 204 5.13 35.27 -20.91
CA THR A 204 3.72 35.26 -21.35
C THR A 204 3.23 33.86 -21.74
N ASP A 205 4.15 32.93 -21.85
CA ASP A 205 3.92 31.49 -22.14
C ASP A 205 5.05 30.65 -21.54
N ALA A 206 5.10 29.36 -21.87
CA ALA A 206 6.15 28.44 -21.41
C ALA A 206 7.33 28.29 -22.36
N THR A 207 7.42 29.11 -23.41
CA THR A 207 8.47 29.00 -24.42
C THR A 207 9.86 29.21 -23.79
N GLY A 208 10.79 28.34 -24.12
CA GLY A 208 12.16 28.36 -23.59
C GLY A 208 12.32 27.89 -22.15
N LEU A 209 11.25 27.50 -21.48
CA LEU A 209 11.29 26.93 -20.13
C LEU A 209 11.40 25.40 -20.18
N THR A 210 12.04 24.83 -19.18
CA THR A 210 12.13 23.39 -18.99
C THR A 210 10.81 22.88 -18.42
N LYS A 211 10.20 21.90 -19.12
CA LYS A 211 8.98 21.21 -18.71
C LYS A 211 9.30 20.07 -17.77
N VAL A 212 8.54 19.92 -16.69
CA VAL A 212 8.60 18.79 -15.78
C VAL A 212 7.21 18.39 -15.30
N LEU A 213 6.93 17.10 -15.26
CA LEU A 213 5.69 16.57 -14.67
C LEU A 213 5.92 16.29 -13.20
N ARG A 214 5.09 16.91 -12.36
CA ARG A 214 5.19 16.75 -10.90
C ARG A 214 3.88 17.07 -10.21
N THR A 215 3.67 16.47 -9.08
CA THR A 215 2.57 16.82 -8.16
C THR A 215 2.94 18.06 -7.34
N LYS A 216 1.96 18.63 -6.64
CA LYS A 216 2.17 19.74 -5.69
C LYS A 216 3.16 19.30 -4.60
N ALA A 217 4.38 19.80 -4.66
CA ALA A 217 5.42 19.60 -3.65
C ALA A 217 6.47 20.71 -3.78
N THR A 218 7.25 20.92 -2.75
CA THR A 218 8.40 21.85 -2.79
C THR A 218 9.28 21.55 -4.00
N PHE A 219 9.68 22.58 -4.72
CA PHE A 219 10.55 22.50 -5.87
C PHE A 219 11.83 23.29 -5.63
N GLU A 220 12.95 22.63 -5.82
CA GLU A 220 14.25 23.22 -5.68
C GLU A 220 15.04 23.03 -6.97
N ASN A 221 15.68 24.10 -7.44
CA ASN A 221 16.53 24.04 -8.62
C ASN A 221 17.65 25.09 -8.57
N LYS A 222 18.74 24.79 -9.27
CA LYS A 222 19.85 25.71 -9.49
C LYS A 222 19.64 26.45 -10.79
N PHE A 223 19.86 27.76 -10.76
CA PHE A 223 19.73 28.64 -11.91
C PHE A 223 21.05 29.31 -12.23
N THR A 224 21.38 29.33 -13.51
CA THR A 224 22.51 30.08 -14.08
C THR A 224 21.96 30.95 -15.18
N CYS A 225 22.18 32.25 -15.12
CA CYS A 225 21.71 33.19 -16.14
C CYS A 225 22.55 34.46 -16.11
N ASP A 226 22.54 35.16 -17.23
CA ASP A 226 23.08 36.51 -17.36
C ASP A 226 21.98 37.45 -17.82
N ASN A 227 21.68 38.48 -17.03
CA ASN A 227 20.69 39.50 -17.29
C ASN A 227 19.31 38.95 -17.73
N LYS A 228 18.77 37.93 -16.99
CA LYS A 228 17.47 37.28 -17.24
C LYS A 228 16.62 37.18 -15.99
N HIS A 229 15.30 37.03 -16.19
CA HIS A 229 14.38 36.66 -15.15
C HIS A 229 14.50 35.15 -14.83
N VAL A 230 14.51 34.78 -13.56
CA VAL A 230 14.28 33.41 -13.12
C VAL A 230 12.77 33.20 -13.06
N VAL A 231 12.30 32.08 -13.61
CA VAL A 231 10.87 31.77 -13.75
C VAL A 231 10.55 30.42 -13.15
N TYR A 232 9.46 30.38 -12.40
CA TYR A 232 8.78 29.16 -11.96
C TYR A 232 7.30 29.25 -12.24
N MET A 233 6.76 28.33 -13.03
CA MET A 233 5.39 28.32 -13.51
C MET A 233 4.75 26.95 -13.25
N TYR A 234 3.56 26.94 -12.63
CA TYR A 234 2.88 25.73 -12.24
C TYR A 234 1.35 25.91 -12.28
N PRO A 235 0.56 24.81 -12.37
CA PRO A 235 -0.90 24.90 -12.41
C PRO A 235 -1.46 25.70 -11.24
N ALA A 236 -2.33 26.66 -11.52
CA ALA A 236 -2.93 27.54 -10.49
C ALA A 236 -3.71 26.73 -9.42
N SER A 237 -4.17 25.53 -9.76
CA SER A 237 -4.81 24.60 -8.83
C SER A 237 -3.90 24.16 -7.65
N PHE A 238 -2.58 24.34 -7.76
CA PHE A 238 -1.65 24.09 -6.65
C PHE A 238 -1.72 25.17 -5.55
N GLY A 239 -2.37 26.32 -5.84
CA GLY A 239 -2.46 27.46 -4.94
C GLY A 239 -1.23 28.37 -5.03
N ASN A 240 -1.07 29.25 -4.06
CA ASN A 240 0.07 30.18 -4.00
C ASN A 240 1.26 29.53 -3.30
N LEU A 241 2.47 30.00 -3.66
CA LEU A 241 3.66 29.70 -2.84
C LEU A 241 3.53 30.41 -1.49
N LYS A 242 4.01 29.75 -0.46
CA LYS A 242 4.18 30.31 0.89
C LYS A 242 5.49 31.05 1.01
N SER A 243 6.54 30.51 0.40
CA SER A 243 7.87 31.13 0.41
C SER A 243 8.67 30.72 -0.82
N ILE A 244 9.66 31.54 -1.14
CA ILE A 244 10.75 31.24 -2.07
C ILE A 244 12.05 31.44 -1.28
N LEU A 245 12.76 30.36 -1.01
CA LEU A 245 14.00 30.39 -0.22
C LEU A 245 15.22 30.30 -1.14
N ASP A 246 16.32 30.93 -0.76
CA ASP A 246 17.61 30.69 -1.39
C ASP A 246 18.28 29.40 -0.87
N GLY A 247 19.47 29.09 -1.38
CA GLY A 247 20.24 27.91 -0.96
C GLY A 247 20.69 27.93 0.51
N ASN A 248 20.64 29.07 1.17
CA ASN A 248 20.95 29.24 2.59
C ASN A 248 19.69 29.29 3.47
N GLY A 249 18.50 29.23 2.86
CA GLY A 249 17.21 29.26 3.55
C GLY A 249 16.66 30.67 3.81
N PHE A 250 17.23 31.72 3.22
CA PHE A 250 16.70 33.08 3.34
C PHE A 250 15.51 33.31 2.42
N GLU A 251 14.52 34.04 2.92
CA GLU A 251 13.28 34.36 2.21
C GLU A 251 13.51 35.33 1.06
N ASN A 252 13.03 35.00 -0.12
CA ASN A 252 13.15 35.79 -1.36
C ASN A 252 11.81 36.00 -2.08
N LEU A 253 10.66 35.72 -1.46
CA LEU A 253 9.35 35.84 -2.11
C LEU A 253 9.09 37.27 -2.61
N THR A 254 9.57 38.29 -1.89
CA THR A 254 9.45 39.70 -2.26
C THR A 254 10.25 40.09 -3.50
N ASP A 255 11.26 39.31 -3.86
CA ASP A 255 12.05 39.49 -5.08
C ASP A 255 11.36 38.94 -6.33
N PHE A 256 10.22 38.29 -6.14
CA PHE A 256 9.43 37.71 -7.23
C PHE A 256 8.11 38.41 -7.40
N THR A 257 7.76 38.66 -8.66
CA THR A 257 6.42 39.09 -9.06
C THR A 257 5.61 37.84 -9.43
N LYS A 258 4.36 37.83 -8.94
CA LYS A 258 3.40 36.79 -9.32
C LYS A 258 2.44 37.34 -10.38
N THR A 259 2.22 36.54 -11.42
CA THR A 259 1.15 36.73 -12.41
C THR A 259 0.44 35.39 -12.69
N THR A 260 -0.59 35.45 -13.51
CA THR A 260 -1.33 34.28 -13.96
C THR A 260 -1.43 34.32 -15.48
N ILE A 261 -1.12 33.20 -16.12
CA ILE A 261 -1.28 33.03 -17.56
C ILE A 261 -2.10 31.77 -17.85
N THR A 262 -2.67 31.69 -19.05
CA THR A 262 -3.42 30.51 -19.50
C THR A 262 -2.67 29.86 -20.66
N ILE A 263 -2.39 28.54 -20.52
CA ILE A 263 -1.79 27.72 -21.58
C ILE A 263 -2.80 26.64 -21.94
N GLY A 264 -3.30 26.69 -23.18
CA GLY A 264 -4.44 25.86 -23.58
C GLY A 264 -5.68 26.21 -22.73
N SER A 265 -6.19 25.23 -21.98
CA SER A 265 -7.33 25.42 -21.07
C SER A 265 -6.92 25.54 -19.59
N VAL A 266 -5.62 25.58 -19.29
CA VAL A 266 -5.09 25.50 -17.94
C VAL A 266 -4.54 26.84 -17.49
N SER A 267 -4.99 27.31 -16.32
CA SER A 267 -4.44 28.50 -15.67
C SER A 267 -3.19 28.15 -14.88
N TYR A 268 -2.14 28.96 -15.03
CA TYR A 268 -0.84 28.79 -14.36
C TYR A 268 -0.52 30.00 -13.49
N ASN A 269 -0.06 29.75 -12.28
CA ASN A 269 0.64 30.73 -11.48
C ASN A 269 2.08 30.83 -11.97
N VAL A 270 2.53 32.05 -12.27
CA VAL A 270 3.88 32.35 -12.75
C VAL A 270 4.55 33.25 -11.73
N TYR A 271 5.64 32.77 -11.16
CA TYR A 271 6.53 33.56 -10.32
C TYR A 271 7.81 33.83 -11.12
N TYR A 272 8.16 35.08 -11.27
CA TYR A 272 9.39 35.50 -11.93
C TYR A 272 10.08 36.61 -11.12
N THR A 273 11.41 36.65 -11.15
CA THR A 273 12.15 37.70 -10.44
C THR A 273 11.76 39.08 -10.97
N THR A 274 11.42 39.99 -10.10
CA THR A 274 10.96 41.35 -10.44
C THR A 274 11.97 42.10 -11.32
N GLY A 275 13.28 41.96 -11.02
CA GLY A 275 14.39 42.40 -11.85
C GLY A 275 15.11 41.25 -12.52
N LYS A 276 15.77 41.55 -13.63
CA LYS A 276 16.71 40.58 -14.26
C LYS A 276 17.89 40.30 -13.33
N LYS A 277 18.33 39.05 -13.30
CA LYS A 277 19.42 38.58 -12.43
C LYS A 277 20.59 38.06 -13.27
N THR A 278 21.79 38.23 -12.77
CA THR A 278 22.97 37.50 -13.22
C THR A 278 23.36 36.55 -12.10
N LEU A 279 23.23 35.24 -12.35
CA LEU A 279 23.39 34.19 -11.37
C LEU A 279 24.38 33.12 -11.86
N ASN A 280 25.20 32.61 -10.97
CA ASN A 280 26.09 31.50 -11.22
C ASN A 280 25.73 30.36 -10.26
N SER A 281 24.96 29.37 -10.74
CA SER A 281 24.52 28.19 -9.98
C SER A 281 23.83 28.54 -8.65
N PHE A 282 22.94 29.53 -8.68
CA PHE A 282 22.18 29.97 -7.51
C PHE A 282 20.93 29.12 -7.29
N THR A 283 20.72 28.67 -6.08
CA THR A 283 19.59 27.79 -5.74
C THR A 283 18.37 28.59 -5.30
N TYR A 284 17.21 28.30 -5.88
CA TYR A 284 15.91 28.72 -5.34
C TYR A 284 15.06 27.49 -4.98
N LYS A 285 14.37 27.60 -3.86
CA LYS A 285 13.43 26.60 -3.33
C LYS A 285 12.06 27.20 -3.19
N PHE A 286 11.11 26.70 -4.00
CA PHE A 286 9.73 27.15 -4.07
C PHE A 286 8.86 26.28 -3.17
N VAL A 287 8.24 26.85 -2.14
CA VAL A 287 7.48 26.16 -1.08
C VAL A 287 6.00 26.51 -1.17
N TYR A 288 5.14 25.47 -1.18
CA TYR A 288 3.68 25.64 -1.22
C TYR A 288 3.04 25.74 0.15
#